data_8e6a78fcc75bdcb055c4da74e4c7a02f
#
_entry.id   8e6a78fcc75bdcb055c4da74e4c7a02f
#
_cell.length_a   1.000
_cell.length_b   1.000
_cell.length_c   1.000
_cell.angle_alpha   90.00
_cell.angle_beta   90.00
_cell.angle_gamma   90.00
#
_symmetry.space_group_name_H-M   'P 1'
#
loop_
_entity.id
_entity.type
_entity.pdbx_description
1 polymer ?
#
loop_
_entity_poly.entity_id
_entity_poly.type
_entity_poly.pdbx_seq_one_letter_code
_entity_poly.pdbx_strand_id
1 'polypeptide(L)'
;MKLVTPSLFSTLLEKAAASPRRRSNFNLHEQSQDPIQRLFIAAKSDSYFRAHRHPDKWEFSIVVRGAFDVLTFDEVGVVTQRIRVGPDAEVYGFELPPNTFHAWVPVADDSVFFEVKQGPYDVVTAAQFAPWAPAESATEVPAFVQKLALAKIGESVA
;
A
#
# COMPACT_ATOMS: atom_id res chain seq x y z
N MET A 1 7.58 -14.50 21.77
CA MET A 1 7.89 -13.12 21.29
C MET A 1 8.19 -13.19 19.81
N LYS A 2 7.56 -12.33 18.99
CA LYS A 2 7.87 -12.19 17.55
C LYS A 2 8.89 -11.07 17.40
N LEU A 3 10.03 -11.35 16.75
CA LEU A 3 11.08 -10.37 16.55
C LEU A 3 10.98 -9.78 15.13
N VAL A 4 11.15 -8.47 15.02
CA VAL A 4 11.27 -7.76 13.75
C VAL A 4 12.75 -7.44 13.55
N THR A 5 13.35 -8.02 12.52
CA THR A 5 14.80 -7.97 12.29
C THR A 5 15.09 -7.58 10.83
N PRO A 6 16.31 -7.10 10.53
CA PRO A 6 16.71 -6.87 9.15
C PRO A 6 16.58 -8.10 8.25
N SER A 7 16.83 -9.30 8.79
CA SER A 7 16.69 -10.56 8.04
C SER A 7 15.24 -10.88 7.67
N LEU A 8 14.26 -10.51 8.52
CA LEU A 8 12.85 -10.63 8.17
C LEU A 8 12.54 -9.78 6.92
N PHE A 9 13.04 -8.55 6.86
CA PHE A 9 12.80 -7.68 5.70
C PHE A 9 13.48 -8.21 4.44
N SER A 10 14.70 -8.73 4.54
CA SER A 10 15.38 -9.37 3.40
C SER A 10 14.59 -10.55 2.85
N THR A 11 14.09 -11.43 3.74
CA THR A 11 13.23 -12.56 3.35
C THR A 11 11.93 -12.10 2.68
N LEU A 12 11.31 -11.02 3.19
CA LEU A 12 10.10 -10.47 2.59
C LEU A 12 10.36 -9.88 1.20
N LEU A 13 11.48 -9.19 1.02
CA LEU A 13 11.87 -8.62 -0.27
C LEU A 13 12.19 -9.70 -1.31
N GLU A 14 12.84 -10.80 -0.91
CA GLU A 14 13.06 -11.98 -1.76
C GLU A 14 11.72 -12.59 -2.21
N LYS A 15 10.78 -12.77 -1.28
CA LYS A 15 9.43 -13.25 -1.60
C LYS A 15 8.67 -12.26 -2.50
N ALA A 16 8.80 -10.96 -2.28
CA ALA A 16 8.23 -9.94 -3.13
C ALA A 16 8.78 -10.02 -4.57
N ALA A 17 10.09 -10.20 -4.71
CA ALA A 17 10.74 -10.35 -6.01
C ALA A 17 10.25 -11.58 -6.79
N ALA A 18 9.96 -12.68 -6.09
CA ALA A 18 9.45 -13.92 -6.68
C ALA A 18 7.92 -13.91 -6.90
N SER A 19 7.20 -12.97 -6.29
CA SER A 19 5.73 -12.88 -6.38
C SER A 19 5.30 -12.25 -7.71
N PRO A 20 4.25 -12.77 -8.39
CA PRO A 20 3.64 -12.09 -9.54
C PRO A 20 3.14 -10.69 -9.23
N ARG A 21 2.73 -10.42 -7.99
CA ARG A 21 2.29 -9.09 -7.53
C ARG A 21 3.44 -8.16 -7.17
N ARG A 22 4.69 -8.66 -7.22
CA ARG A 22 5.89 -7.92 -6.84
C ARG A 22 5.85 -7.37 -5.42
N ARG A 23 5.04 -8.00 -4.55
CA ARG A 23 4.95 -7.71 -3.11
C ARG A 23 4.66 -8.96 -2.30
N SER A 24 5.01 -8.90 -1.02
CA SER A 24 4.74 -9.95 -0.04
C SER A 24 4.38 -9.33 1.31
N ASN A 25 3.73 -10.09 2.18
CA ASN A 25 3.40 -9.63 3.53
C ASN A 25 3.81 -10.63 4.60
N PHE A 26 3.97 -10.11 5.82
CA PHE A 26 4.17 -10.89 7.04
C PHE A 26 3.24 -10.38 8.14
N ASN A 27 2.29 -11.21 8.54
CA ASN A 27 1.30 -10.87 9.54
C ASN A 27 1.86 -11.07 10.96
N LEU A 28 1.73 -10.04 11.81
CA LEU A 28 1.99 -10.15 13.25
C LEU A 28 0.75 -10.64 14.00
N HIS A 29 -0.45 -10.33 13.51
CA HIS A 29 -1.69 -10.93 14.00
C HIS A 29 -1.73 -12.43 13.64
N GLU A 30 -2.45 -13.22 14.42
CA GLU A 30 -2.42 -14.69 14.27
C GLU A 30 -3.54 -15.20 13.36
N GLN A 31 -4.69 -14.53 13.41
CA GLN A 31 -5.89 -14.92 12.67
C GLN A 31 -6.52 -13.73 11.98
N SER A 32 -7.21 -13.98 10.88
CA SER A 32 -7.98 -12.95 10.16
C SER A 32 -9.09 -12.32 11.02
N GLN A 33 -9.56 -13.03 12.04
CA GLN A 33 -10.57 -12.57 13.00
C GLN A 33 -10.02 -11.65 14.09
N ASP A 34 -8.70 -11.51 14.20
CA ASP A 34 -8.12 -10.61 15.21
C ASP A 34 -8.66 -9.19 15.05
N PRO A 35 -9.05 -8.52 16.14
CA PRO A 35 -9.68 -7.19 16.09
C PRO A 35 -8.74 -6.10 15.60
N ILE A 36 -7.43 -6.34 15.61
CA ILE A 36 -6.38 -5.45 15.09
C ILE A 36 -5.49 -6.23 14.13
N GLN A 37 -5.51 -5.86 12.87
CA GLN A 37 -4.61 -6.38 11.85
C GLN A 37 -3.28 -5.63 11.90
N ARG A 38 -2.16 -6.36 11.90
CA ARG A 38 -0.79 -5.80 12.00
C ARG A 38 0.09 -6.58 11.05
N LEU A 39 0.66 -5.93 10.06
CA LEU A 39 1.45 -6.63 9.06
C LEU A 39 2.56 -5.76 8.47
N PHE A 40 3.66 -6.40 8.10
CA PHE A 40 4.67 -5.80 7.23
C PHE A 40 4.35 -6.16 5.79
N ILE A 41 4.54 -5.20 4.89
CA ILE A 41 4.39 -5.38 3.45
C ILE A 41 5.70 -4.91 2.80
N ALA A 42 6.34 -5.82 2.06
CA ALA A 42 7.49 -5.51 1.23
C ALA A 42 7.08 -5.42 -0.22
N ALA A 43 7.61 -4.44 -0.95
CA ALA A 43 7.27 -4.20 -2.35
C ALA A 43 8.50 -3.83 -3.17
N LYS A 44 8.50 -4.25 -4.44
CA LYS A 44 9.41 -3.82 -5.49
C LYS A 44 8.85 -2.58 -6.19
N SER A 45 9.69 -1.82 -6.86
CA SER A 45 9.31 -0.55 -7.51
C SER A 45 8.22 -0.69 -8.58
N ASP A 46 8.06 -1.86 -9.17
CA ASP A 46 7.04 -2.20 -10.16
C ASP A 46 5.76 -2.82 -9.56
N SER A 47 5.63 -2.88 -8.22
CA SER A 47 4.44 -3.41 -7.58
C SER A 47 3.25 -2.46 -7.74
N TYR A 48 2.14 -3.00 -8.21
CA TYR A 48 0.89 -2.27 -8.34
C TYR A 48 0.01 -2.43 -7.12
N PHE A 49 -0.20 -1.36 -6.36
CA PHE A 49 -1.23 -1.27 -5.31
C PHE A 49 -2.47 -0.61 -5.91
N ARG A 50 -3.46 -1.44 -6.28
CA ARG A 50 -4.71 -0.94 -6.85
C ARG A 50 -5.34 0.07 -5.91
N ALA A 51 -5.72 1.24 -6.44
CA ALA A 51 -6.38 2.26 -5.65
C ALA A 51 -7.67 1.72 -5.00
N HIS A 52 -7.80 1.91 -3.70
CA HIS A 52 -8.90 1.39 -2.89
C HIS A 52 -9.15 2.27 -1.67
N ARG A 53 -10.25 2.00 -0.98
CA ARG A 53 -10.57 2.59 0.33
C ARG A 53 -11.07 1.52 1.29
N HIS A 54 -10.99 1.80 2.58
CA HIS A 54 -11.64 1.04 3.64
C HIS A 54 -12.85 1.83 4.11
N PRO A 55 -14.10 1.44 3.80
CA PRO A 55 -15.28 2.28 4.07
C PRO A 55 -15.43 2.70 5.53
N ASP A 56 -15.19 1.74 6.46
CA ASP A 56 -15.48 1.91 7.88
C ASP A 56 -14.24 1.79 8.77
N LYS A 57 -13.03 1.74 8.19
CA LYS A 57 -11.80 1.48 8.93
C LYS A 57 -10.77 2.56 8.63
N TRP A 58 -10.11 3.04 9.67
CA TRP A 58 -8.85 3.77 9.55
C TRP A 58 -7.70 2.81 9.26
N GLU A 59 -6.65 3.31 8.67
CA GLU A 59 -5.39 2.61 8.43
C GLU A 59 -4.22 3.49 8.87
N PHE A 60 -3.39 2.99 9.78
CA PHE A 60 -2.13 3.62 10.14
C PHE A 60 -0.97 2.87 9.49
N SER A 61 -0.05 3.60 8.91
CA SER A 61 1.13 3.02 8.28
C SER A 61 2.39 3.82 8.56
N ILE A 62 3.51 3.08 8.69
CA ILE A 62 4.86 3.66 8.84
C ILE A 62 5.82 2.92 7.91
N VAL A 63 6.61 3.66 7.13
CA VAL A 63 7.64 3.08 6.26
C VAL A 63 8.91 2.85 7.07
N VAL A 64 9.37 1.60 7.09
CA VAL A 64 10.53 1.17 7.89
C VAL A 64 11.78 0.96 7.05
N ARG A 65 11.64 0.87 5.72
CA ARG A 65 12.74 0.75 4.77
C ARG A 65 12.33 1.26 3.40
N GLY A 66 13.26 1.88 2.65
CA GLY A 66 12.99 2.44 1.32
C GLY A 66 12.06 3.63 1.37
N ALA A 67 11.25 3.81 0.35
CA ALA A 67 10.31 4.92 0.26
C ALA A 67 9.09 4.58 -0.59
N PHE A 68 7.97 5.24 -0.28
CA PHE A 68 6.75 5.21 -1.07
C PHE A 68 6.24 6.63 -1.29
N ASP A 69 5.62 6.86 -2.43
CA ASP A 69 4.65 7.93 -2.56
C ASP A 69 3.26 7.39 -2.26
N VAL A 70 2.58 8.01 -1.33
CA VAL A 70 1.18 7.71 -1.01
C VAL A 70 0.32 8.78 -1.66
N LEU A 71 -0.60 8.32 -2.51
CA LEU A 71 -1.55 9.19 -3.20
C LEU A 71 -2.94 8.98 -2.61
N THR A 72 -3.66 10.08 -2.37
CA THR A 72 -5.10 10.02 -2.10
C THR A 72 -5.87 10.61 -3.29
N PHE A 73 -7.13 10.20 -3.44
CA PHE A 73 -7.93 10.55 -4.61
C PHE A 73 -9.36 10.93 -4.21
N ASP A 74 -9.98 11.72 -5.06
CA ASP A 74 -11.42 11.89 -5.02
C ASP A 74 -12.18 10.73 -5.70
N GLU A 75 -13.51 10.81 -5.76
CA GLU A 75 -14.37 9.74 -6.31
C GLU A 75 -14.14 9.48 -7.80
N VAL A 76 -13.60 10.45 -8.54
CA VAL A 76 -13.36 10.35 -9.99
C VAL A 76 -11.90 10.20 -10.38
N GLY A 77 -11.01 9.95 -9.39
CA GLY A 77 -9.61 9.64 -9.64
C GLY A 77 -8.70 10.85 -9.80
N VAL A 78 -9.11 12.04 -9.34
CA VAL A 78 -8.21 13.20 -9.25
C VAL A 78 -7.35 13.07 -8.00
N VAL A 79 -6.04 13.22 -8.14
CA VAL A 79 -5.08 13.19 -7.02
C VAL A 79 -5.33 14.39 -6.11
N THR A 80 -5.70 14.12 -4.86
CA THR A 80 -5.94 15.15 -3.84
C THR A 80 -4.72 15.41 -2.97
N GLN A 81 -3.90 14.38 -2.71
CA GLN A 81 -2.61 14.51 -2.02
C GLN A 81 -1.59 13.54 -2.62
N ARG A 82 -0.32 13.90 -2.51
CA ARG A 82 0.83 13.03 -2.80
C ARG A 82 1.91 13.30 -1.76
N ILE A 83 2.25 12.29 -0.96
CA ILE A 83 3.17 12.43 0.16
C ILE A 83 4.27 11.39 0.01
N ARG A 84 5.54 11.82 0.02
CA ARG A 84 6.69 10.93 0.13
C ARG A 84 6.84 10.47 1.57
N VAL A 85 6.84 9.15 1.78
CA VAL A 85 6.96 8.52 3.10
C VAL A 85 8.15 7.57 3.13
N GLY A 86 9.00 7.70 4.15
CA GLY A 86 10.18 6.85 4.31
C GLY A 86 11.10 7.30 5.43
N PRO A 87 12.06 6.43 5.86
CA PRO A 87 13.00 6.79 6.94
C PRO A 87 13.91 7.96 6.59
N ASP A 88 14.14 8.24 5.29
CA ASP A 88 14.96 9.36 4.81
C ASP A 88 14.08 10.52 4.28
N ALA A 89 12.75 10.44 4.44
CA ALA A 89 11.81 11.49 4.07
C ALA A 89 11.44 12.35 5.29
N GLU A 90 10.79 13.49 5.04
CA GLU A 90 10.22 14.33 6.11
C GLU A 90 9.11 13.61 6.87
N VAL A 91 8.33 12.76 6.17
CA VAL A 91 7.21 12.01 6.74
C VAL A 91 7.58 10.54 6.85
N TYR A 92 7.49 9.99 8.06
CA TYR A 92 7.78 8.57 8.33
C TYR A 92 6.55 7.67 8.20
N GLY A 93 5.37 8.20 8.46
CA GLY A 93 4.11 7.46 8.47
C GLY A 93 2.92 8.40 8.50
N PHE A 94 1.73 7.82 8.40
CA PHE A 94 0.47 8.56 8.35
C PHE A 94 -0.69 7.69 8.83
N GLU A 95 -1.80 8.32 9.13
CA GLU A 95 -3.08 7.66 9.34
C GLU A 95 -4.07 8.14 8.28
N LEU A 96 -4.70 7.20 7.58
CA LEU A 96 -5.81 7.48 6.68
C LEU A 96 -7.14 7.33 7.42
N PRO A 97 -8.01 8.32 7.36
CA PRO A 97 -9.36 8.17 7.87
C PRO A 97 -10.17 7.17 7.02
N PRO A 98 -11.25 6.60 7.58
CA PRO A 98 -12.15 5.77 6.80
C PRO A 98 -12.60 6.43 5.50
N ASN A 99 -12.92 5.61 4.51
CA ASN A 99 -13.49 6.03 3.23
C ASN A 99 -12.58 6.89 2.34
N THR A 100 -11.26 6.87 2.54
CA THR A 100 -10.29 7.61 1.71
C THR A 100 -9.72 6.74 0.62
N PHE A 101 -10.00 7.03 -0.66
CA PHE A 101 -9.31 6.37 -1.77
C PHE A 101 -7.83 6.67 -1.76
N HIS A 102 -7.02 5.64 -1.79
CA HIS A 102 -5.57 5.76 -1.76
C HIS A 102 -4.87 4.66 -2.57
N ALA A 103 -3.63 4.93 -2.92
CA ALA A 103 -2.70 3.98 -3.52
C ALA A 103 -1.28 4.21 -3.00
N TRP A 104 -0.51 3.13 -2.94
CA TRP A 104 0.91 3.15 -2.64
C TRP A 104 1.71 3.02 -3.93
N VAL A 105 2.69 3.88 -4.12
CA VAL A 105 3.62 3.85 -5.24
C VAL A 105 5.03 3.64 -4.67
N PRO A 106 5.60 2.44 -4.75
CA PRO A 106 6.97 2.21 -4.30
C PRO A 106 7.94 3.05 -5.12
N VAL A 107 8.88 3.73 -4.45
CA VAL A 107 9.87 4.59 -5.10
C VAL A 107 11.22 3.88 -5.23
N ALA A 108 11.50 2.95 -4.32
CA ALA A 108 12.70 2.16 -4.30
C ALA A 108 12.38 0.65 -4.34
N ASP A 109 13.30 -0.13 -4.92
CA ASP A 109 13.12 -1.58 -5.07
C ASP A 109 13.05 -2.36 -3.76
N ASP A 110 13.54 -1.79 -2.69
CA ASP A 110 13.65 -2.43 -1.38
C ASP A 110 12.79 -1.71 -0.34
N SER A 111 11.51 -1.55 -0.63
CA SER A 111 10.61 -0.78 0.24
C SER A 111 9.76 -1.70 1.12
N VAL A 112 9.67 -1.34 2.42
CA VAL A 112 8.89 -2.07 3.42
C VAL A 112 8.14 -1.08 4.29
N PHE A 113 6.83 -1.30 4.47
CA PHE A 113 6.03 -0.58 5.44
C PHE A 113 5.35 -1.51 6.42
N PHE A 114 5.00 -0.98 7.58
CA PHE A 114 4.20 -1.62 8.60
C PHE A 114 2.83 -0.97 8.63
N GLU A 115 1.79 -1.79 8.59
CA GLU A 115 0.40 -1.38 8.57
C GLU A 115 -0.33 -1.90 9.80
N VAL A 116 -1.15 -1.05 10.39
CA VAL A 116 -2.11 -1.38 11.44
C VAL A 116 -3.48 -0.89 11.03
N LYS A 117 -4.47 -1.76 11.07
CA LYS A 117 -5.86 -1.40 10.81
C LYS A 117 -6.84 -2.25 11.61
N GLN A 118 -8.06 -1.78 11.70
CA GLN A 118 -9.13 -2.51 12.36
C GLN A 118 -9.42 -3.84 11.66
N GLY A 119 -9.54 -4.91 12.44
CA GLY A 119 -10.11 -6.18 12.03
C GLY A 119 -11.62 -6.25 12.28
N PRO A 120 -12.22 -7.40 12.03
CA PRO A 120 -11.62 -8.56 11.38
C PRO A 120 -11.30 -8.32 9.89
N TYR A 121 -10.42 -9.14 9.33
CA TYR A 121 -10.20 -9.18 7.88
C TYR A 121 -11.25 -10.08 7.23
N ASP A 122 -11.99 -9.54 6.29
CA ASP A 122 -12.90 -10.25 5.40
C ASP A 122 -12.54 -9.88 3.96
N VAL A 123 -12.23 -10.86 3.14
CA VAL A 123 -11.78 -10.65 1.76
C VAL A 123 -12.79 -9.90 0.89
N VAL A 124 -14.09 -10.01 1.21
CA VAL A 124 -15.18 -9.37 0.44
C VAL A 124 -15.31 -7.89 0.80
N THR A 125 -15.12 -7.56 2.09
CA THR A 125 -15.37 -6.21 2.61
C THR A 125 -14.09 -5.47 3.01
N ALA A 126 -12.93 -6.13 2.95
CA ALA A 126 -11.66 -5.56 3.40
C ALA A 126 -11.28 -4.29 2.66
N ALA A 127 -11.62 -4.17 1.38
CA ALA A 127 -11.32 -3.00 0.57
C ALA A 127 -12.36 -2.81 -0.53
N GLN A 128 -12.76 -1.57 -0.76
CA GLN A 128 -13.52 -1.16 -1.93
C GLN A 128 -12.57 -0.57 -2.95
N PHE A 129 -12.40 -1.27 -4.08
CA PHE A 129 -11.55 -0.79 -5.15
C PHE A 129 -12.19 0.38 -5.91
N ALA A 130 -11.36 1.34 -6.29
CA ALA A 130 -11.80 2.44 -7.14
C ALA A 130 -12.23 1.91 -8.52
N PRO A 131 -13.40 2.33 -9.04
CA PRO A 131 -13.92 1.82 -10.31
C PRO A 131 -13.06 2.21 -11.52
N TRP A 132 -12.33 3.31 -11.42
CA TRP A 132 -11.41 3.81 -12.43
C TRP A 132 -10.01 3.15 -12.37
N ALA A 133 -9.69 2.41 -11.31
CA ALA A 133 -8.40 1.73 -11.19
C ALA A 133 -8.48 0.32 -11.81
N PRO A 134 -7.61 -0.03 -12.78
CA PRO A 134 -7.64 -1.33 -13.44
C PRO A 134 -7.46 -2.48 -12.43
N ALA A 135 -8.09 -3.61 -12.71
CA ALA A 135 -7.86 -4.83 -11.93
C ALA A 135 -6.39 -5.27 -12.05
N GLU A 136 -5.85 -5.94 -11.02
CA GLU A 136 -4.42 -6.34 -11.02
C GLU A 136 -4.03 -7.25 -12.20
N SER A 137 -5.00 -7.97 -12.78
CA SER A 137 -4.79 -8.83 -13.95
C SER A 137 -4.98 -8.12 -15.30
N ALA A 138 -5.33 -6.83 -15.30
CA ALA A 138 -5.60 -6.08 -16.53
C ALA A 138 -4.31 -5.74 -17.27
N THR A 139 -4.37 -5.73 -18.61
CA THR A 139 -3.23 -5.42 -19.48
C THR A 139 -2.75 -3.99 -19.37
N GLU A 140 -3.60 -3.08 -18.89
CA GLU A 140 -3.33 -1.66 -18.69
C GLU A 140 -2.49 -1.35 -17.44
N VAL A 141 -2.31 -2.31 -16.54
CA VAL A 141 -1.61 -2.12 -15.25
C VAL A 141 -0.22 -1.48 -15.42
N PRO A 142 0.66 -1.92 -16.34
CA PRO A 142 1.98 -1.30 -16.47
C PRO A 142 1.92 0.20 -16.83
N ALA A 143 1.02 0.58 -17.72
CA ALA A 143 0.82 1.98 -18.10
C ALA A 143 0.19 2.78 -16.95
N PHE A 144 -0.72 2.18 -16.21
CA PHE A 144 -1.36 2.80 -15.06
C PHE A 144 -0.38 3.03 -13.90
N VAL A 145 0.52 2.09 -13.62
CA VAL A 145 1.61 2.26 -12.64
C VAL A 145 2.50 3.44 -13.00
N GLN A 146 2.86 3.59 -14.28
CA GLN A 146 3.61 4.76 -14.74
C GLN A 146 2.81 6.07 -14.58
N LYS A 147 1.51 6.04 -14.88
CA LYS A 147 0.61 7.19 -14.67
C LYS A 147 0.57 7.59 -13.19
N LEU A 148 0.41 6.64 -12.27
CA LEU A 148 0.46 6.90 -10.82
C LEU A 148 1.82 7.47 -10.39
N ALA A 149 2.92 6.94 -10.91
CA ALA A 149 4.27 7.39 -10.55
C ALA A 149 4.53 8.85 -10.94
N LEU A 150 3.89 9.35 -12.00
CA LEU A 150 4.08 10.70 -12.54
C LEU A 150 2.99 11.68 -12.11
N ALA A 151 1.82 11.21 -11.65
CA ALA A 151 0.65 12.03 -11.35
C ALA A 151 0.93 13.07 -10.28
N LYS A 152 0.46 14.28 -10.51
CA LYS A 152 0.57 15.43 -9.58
C LYS A 152 -0.79 15.73 -8.95
N ILE A 153 -0.76 16.45 -7.84
CA ILE A 153 -2.00 16.95 -7.20
C ILE A 153 -2.80 17.75 -8.22
N GLY A 154 -4.11 17.46 -8.30
CA GLY A 154 -5.05 18.04 -9.25
C GLY A 154 -5.13 17.32 -10.60
N GLU A 155 -4.25 16.37 -10.91
CA GLU A 155 -4.32 15.57 -12.14
C GLU A 155 -5.19 14.32 -11.95
N SER A 156 -5.94 13.95 -13.00
CA SER A 156 -6.74 12.73 -13.00
C SER A 156 -5.91 11.53 -13.46
N VAL A 157 -6.05 10.41 -12.75
CA VAL A 157 -5.51 9.10 -13.14
C VAL A 157 -6.58 8.17 -13.74
N ALA A 158 -7.84 8.59 -13.72
CA ALA A 158 -8.94 7.87 -14.38
C ALA A 158 -8.81 7.90 -15.91
#